data_9a1901f5b1a60d34abef1a8888be75c4
#
_entry.id   9a1901f5b1a60d34abef1a8888be75c4
#
_cell.length_a   1.000
_cell.length_b   1.000
_cell.length_c   1.000
_cell.angle_alpha   90.00
_cell.angle_beta   90.00
_cell.angle_gamma   90.00
#
_symmetry.space_group_name_H-M   'P 1'
#
loop_
_entity.id
_entity.type
_entity.pdbx_description
1 polymer ?
#
loop_
_entity_poly.entity_id
_entity_poly.type
_entity_poly.pdbx_seq_one_letter_code
_entity_poly.pdbx_strand_id
1 'polypeptide(L)'
;MLVPAASAIYPENVPAGAPLLDEDRYLDSLSDAVQAAGGRFVDVRQTLTDHKDEYIYYRTDHHWTSTGAYYAYKLLCDTLGLTPFDPSAHTVLTADGFYGTHYSKARTPDAEPDTITYYDLPNELTIYSVSGPGQPADGETTGLYDTAKLDVYDKYAMFLHGNNGLSRIKGDGTGRILVIKDSYANCFAPYLTANYADIDVVDFRNYNYGLDKLIADNDYDQLLVLYSFDSFKSDPYLYRAGAAG
;
A
#
# COMPACT_ATOMS: atom_id res chain seq x y z
N MET A 1 1.56 10.21 -0.32
CA MET A 1 0.18 9.75 0.01
C MET A 1 0.18 9.19 1.42
N LEU A 2 -0.67 9.69 2.29
CA LEU A 2 -0.89 9.13 3.62
C LEU A 2 -2.38 8.77 3.74
N VAL A 3 -2.65 7.49 4.00
CA VAL A 3 -4.03 6.95 3.98
C VAL A 3 -4.61 7.05 5.38
N PRO A 4 -5.77 7.69 5.56
CA PRO A 4 -6.41 7.81 6.87
C PRO A 4 -6.81 6.42 7.41
N ALA A 5 -6.92 6.32 8.74
CA ALA A 5 -7.47 5.12 9.37
C ALA A 5 -8.98 5.00 9.07
N ALA A 6 -9.51 3.77 9.12
CA ALA A 6 -10.96 3.54 8.96
C ALA A 6 -11.80 4.37 9.94
N SER A 7 -11.29 4.63 11.16
CA SER A 7 -11.97 5.45 12.16
C SER A 7 -12.12 6.92 11.78
N ALA A 8 -11.27 7.44 10.89
CA ALA A 8 -11.39 8.81 10.37
C ALA A 8 -12.42 8.89 9.23
N ILE A 9 -12.58 7.81 8.45
CA ILE A 9 -13.56 7.74 7.35
C ILE A 9 -14.97 7.39 7.89
N TYR A 10 -15.04 6.58 8.95
CA TYR A 10 -16.30 6.14 9.58
C TYR A 10 -16.38 6.61 11.04
N PRO A 11 -16.38 7.92 11.31
CA PRO A 11 -16.42 8.43 12.69
C PRO A 11 -17.68 7.99 13.45
N GLU A 12 -18.77 7.73 12.73
CA GLU A 12 -20.04 7.21 13.29
C GLU A 12 -19.89 5.81 13.91
N ASN A 13 -18.89 5.03 13.51
CA ASN A 13 -18.62 3.70 14.06
C ASN A 13 -17.70 3.73 15.28
N VAL A 14 -17.20 4.90 15.65
CA VAL A 14 -16.26 5.05 16.76
C VAL A 14 -17.03 5.23 18.08
N PRO A 15 -16.73 4.47 19.14
CA PRO A 15 -17.37 4.66 20.44
C PRO A 15 -17.16 6.07 20.99
N ALA A 16 -18.20 6.64 21.60
CA ALA A 16 -18.11 7.94 22.22
C ALA A 16 -16.99 7.99 23.27
N GLY A 17 -16.12 9.01 23.16
CA GLY A 17 -14.99 9.19 24.06
C GLY A 17 -13.75 8.33 23.76
N ALA A 18 -13.73 7.64 22.61
CA ALA A 18 -12.51 6.96 22.17
C ALA A 18 -11.37 7.97 21.99
N PRO A 19 -10.15 7.66 22.48
CA PRO A 19 -8.99 8.55 22.41
C PRO A 19 -8.39 8.51 20.99
N LEU A 20 -9.02 9.20 20.04
CA LEU A 20 -8.49 9.33 18.69
C LEU A 20 -7.59 10.55 18.57
N LEU A 21 -6.62 10.45 17.66
CA LEU A 21 -5.85 11.60 17.21
C LEU A 21 -6.66 12.36 16.16
N ASP A 22 -6.45 13.66 16.10
CA ASP A 22 -6.96 14.52 15.04
C ASP A 22 -6.10 14.29 13.78
N GLU A 23 -6.48 13.29 12.99
CA GLU A 23 -5.74 12.91 11.77
C GLU A 23 -5.73 14.05 10.75
N ASP A 24 -6.84 14.80 10.62
CA ASP A 24 -6.94 15.89 9.64
C ASP A 24 -5.86 16.93 9.87
N ARG A 25 -5.65 17.32 11.12
CA ARG A 25 -4.61 18.29 11.48
C ARG A 25 -3.21 17.79 11.11
N TYR A 26 -2.94 16.50 11.31
CA TYR A 26 -1.64 15.92 10.96
C TYR A 26 -1.44 15.84 9.44
N LEU A 27 -2.48 15.41 8.71
CA LEU A 27 -2.42 15.33 7.25
C LEU A 27 -2.26 16.72 6.62
N ASP A 28 -2.96 17.74 7.12
CA ASP A 28 -2.81 19.11 6.65
C ASP A 28 -1.38 19.63 6.87
N SER A 29 -0.84 19.43 8.08
CA SER A 29 0.54 19.83 8.38
C SER A 29 1.57 19.10 7.52
N LEU A 30 1.35 17.82 7.25
CA LEU A 30 2.22 17.03 6.38
C LEU A 30 2.11 17.48 4.92
N SER A 31 0.89 17.77 4.45
CA SER A 31 0.65 18.32 3.11
C SER A 31 1.43 19.61 2.90
N ASP A 32 1.34 20.56 3.85
CA ASP A 32 2.09 21.81 3.80
C ASP A 32 3.60 21.58 3.76
N ALA A 33 4.11 20.68 4.60
CA ALA A 33 5.53 20.36 4.65
C ALA A 33 6.04 19.72 3.35
N VAL A 34 5.27 18.78 2.77
CA VAL A 34 5.61 18.13 1.50
C VAL A 34 5.63 19.15 0.35
N GLN A 35 4.64 20.06 0.29
CA GLN A 35 4.57 21.10 -0.72
C GLN A 35 5.72 22.10 -0.56
N ALA A 36 6.04 22.50 0.66
CA ALA A 36 7.17 23.39 0.94
C ALA A 36 8.52 22.77 0.53
N ALA A 37 8.64 21.44 0.58
CA ALA A 37 9.80 20.69 0.10
C ALA A 37 9.81 20.43 -1.42
N GLY A 38 8.82 20.94 -2.16
CA GLY A 38 8.68 20.74 -3.62
C GLY A 38 8.08 19.42 -4.02
N GLY A 39 7.59 18.63 -3.05
CA GLY A 39 6.86 17.39 -3.29
C GLY A 39 5.38 17.64 -3.61
N ARG A 40 4.67 16.57 -3.95
CA ARG A 40 3.24 16.59 -4.21
C ARG A 40 2.53 15.68 -3.19
N PHE A 41 1.64 16.25 -2.40
CA PHE A 41 0.81 15.48 -1.48
C PHE A 41 -0.46 15.03 -2.19
N VAL A 42 -0.69 13.73 -2.28
CA VAL A 42 -1.93 13.15 -2.80
C VAL A 42 -2.85 12.91 -1.61
N ASP A 43 -3.84 13.77 -1.43
CA ASP A 43 -4.79 13.73 -0.33
C ASP A 43 -5.99 12.86 -0.69
N VAL A 44 -6.08 11.69 -0.10
CA VAL A 44 -7.11 10.70 -0.41
C VAL A 44 -8.35 10.80 0.49
N ARG A 45 -8.37 11.71 1.47
CA ARG A 45 -9.46 11.81 2.47
C ARG A 45 -10.82 11.99 1.83
N GLN A 46 -10.96 13.00 0.97
CA GLN A 46 -12.25 13.28 0.33
C GLN A 46 -12.67 12.12 -0.59
N THR A 47 -11.74 11.60 -1.40
CA THR A 47 -12.01 10.47 -2.29
C THR A 47 -12.53 9.25 -1.52
N LEU A 48 -11.89 8.89 -0.41
CA LEU A 48 -12.35 7.76 0.40
C LEU A 48 -13.69 8.06 1.11
N THR A 49 -13.90 9.30 1.55
CA THR A 49 -15.17 9.71 2.16
C THR A 49 -16.33 9.65 1.16
N ASP A 50 -16.11 10.06 -0.08
CA ASP A 50 -17.13 10.02 -1.14
C ASP A 50 -17.56 8.59 -1.50
N HIS A 51 -16.71 7.61 -1.23
CA HIS A 51 -16.95 6.19 -1.47
C HIS A 51 -17.17 5.37 -0.20
N LYS A 52 -17.42 6.02 0.95
CA LYS A 52 -17.55 5.32 2.24
C LYS A 52 -18.73 4.37 2.34
N ASP A 53 -19.74 4.54 1.51
CA ASP A 53 -20.90 3.63 1.45
C ASP A 53 -20.57 2.32 0.70
N GLU A 54 -19.39 2.23 0.09
CA GLU A 54 -18.87 1.04 -0.55
C GLU A 54 -17.95 0.27 0.41
N TYR A 55 -17.59 -0.97 0.04
CA TYR A 55 -16.71 -1.80 0.87
C TYR A 55 -15.24 -1.44 0.64
N ILE A 56 -14.80 -0.28 1.17
CA ILE A 56 -13.46 0.28 0.96
C ILE A 56 -12.47 0.01 2.11
N TYR A 57 -12.96 -0.44 3.27
CA TYR A 57 -12.14 -0.94 4.38
C TYR A 57 -12.66 -2.30 4.84
N TYR A 58 -11.75 -3.18 5.26
CA TYR A 58 -12.14 -4.43 5.90
C TYR A 58 -12.77 -4.17 7.27
N ARG A 59 -13.75 -5.00 7.65
CA ARG A 59 -14.43 -4.90 8.95
C ARG A 59 -13.60 -5.52 10.08
N THR A 60 -12.88 -6.60 9.76
CA THR A 60 -12.12 -7.39 10.73
C THR A 60 -10.61 -7.14 10.69
N ASP A 61 -10.15 -6.31 9.75
CA ASP A 61 -8.74 -5.97 9.56
C ASP A 61 -8.51 -4.47 9.52
N HIS A 62 -7.27 -4.04 9.75
CA HIS A 62 -6.88 -2.63 9.75
C HIS A 62 -6.64 -2.06 8.36
N HIS A 63 -6.57 -2.88 7.32
CA HIS A 63 -6.30 -2.41 5.96
C HIS A 63 -7.57 -1.90 5.26
N TRP A 64 -7.36 -1.06 4.25
CA TRP A 64 -8.36 -0.86 3.20
C TRP A 64 -8.50 -2.11 2.35
N THR A 65 -9.61 -2.20 1.60
CA THR A 65 -9.80 -3.23 0.57
C THR A 65 -9.08 -2.82 -0.73
N SER A 66 -9.00 -3.75 -1.67
CA SER A 66 -8.53 -3.42 -3.03
C SER A 66 -9.40 -2.33 -3.70
N THR A 67 -10.69 -2.25 -3.37
CA THR A 67 -11.59 -1.19 -3.84
C THR A 67 -11.17 0.17 -3.30
N GLY A 68 -10.89 0.28 -2.00
CA GLY A 68 -10.40 1.53 -1.40
C GLY A 68 -9.04 1.94 -1.98
N ALA A 69 -8.13 0.97 -2.13
CA ALA A 69 -6.83 1.19 -2.78
C ALA A 69 -6.98 1.65 -4.24
N TYR A 70 -7.96 1.12 -4.98
CA TYR A 70 -8.24 1.52 -6.35
C TYR A 70 -8.66 2.98 -6.47
N TYR A 71 -9.53 3.47 -5.58
CA TYR A 71 -9.94 4.88 -5.59
C TYR A 71 -8.77 5.83 -5.31
N ALA A 72 -7.91 5.47 -4.36
CA ALA A 72 -6.69 6.22 -4.08
C ALA A 72 -5.71 6.20 -5.27
N TYR A 73 -5.59 5.04 -5.96
CA TYR A 73 -4.81 4.91 -7.16
C TYR A 73 -5.35 5.76 -8.32
N LYS A 74 -6.67 5.81 -8.52
CA LYS A 74 -7.27 6.71 -9.53
C LYS A 74 -6.91 8.16 -9.27
N LEU A 75 -7.01 8.62 -8.02
CA LEU A 75 -6.61 9.98 -7.66
C LEU A 75 -5.12 10.22 -7.92
N LEU A 76 -4.26 9.23 -7.68
CA LEU A 76 -2.84 9.32 -8.05
C LEU A 76 -2.69 9.48 -9.57
N CYS A 77 -3.39 8.68 -10.37
CA CYS A 77 -3.37 8.79 -11.83
C CYS A 77 -3.83 10.17 -12.30
N ASP A 78 -4.95 10.66 -11.78
CA ASP A 78 -5.47 12.01 -12.10
C ASP A 78 -4.44 13.09 -11.75
N THR A 79 -3.78 12.97 -10.59
CA THR A 79 -2.75 13.90 -10.13
C THR A 79 -1.51 13.92 -11.04
N LEU A 80 -1.17 12.77 -11.64
CA LEU A 80 0.02 12.58 -12.47
C LEU A 80 -0.27 12.65 -13.98
N GLY A 81 -1.54 12.72 -14.38
CA GLY A 81 -1.95 12.70 -15.78
C GLY A 81 -1.79 11.32 -16.43
N LEU A 82 -1.93 10.25 -15.66
CA LEU A 82 -1.84 8.86 -16.11
C LEU A 82 -3.22 8.29 -16.42
N THR A 83 -3.28 7.32 -17.33
CA THR A 83 -4.50 6.55 -17.56
C THR A 83 -4.65 5.49 -16.48
N PRO A 84 -5.76 5.45 -15.73
CA PRO A 84 -5.94 4.44 -14.70
C PRO A 84 -6.07 3.02 -15.27
N PHE A 85 -5.69 2.03 -14.46
CA PHE A 85 -6.04 0.62 -14.66
C PHE A 85 -7.54 0.47 -14.90
N ASP A 86 -7.91 -0.33 -15.92
CA ASP A 86 -9.32 -0.63 -16.22
C ASP A 86 -9.74 -1.96 -15.58
N PRO A 87 -10.47 -1.94 -14.46
CA PRO A 87 -10.94 -3.17 -13.82
C PRO A 87 -11.79 -4.06 -14.73
N SER A 88 -12.51 -3.47 -15.69
CA SER A 88 -13.40 -4.22 -16.59
C SER A 88 -12.66 -5.09 -17.59
N ALA A 89 -11.38 -4.83 -17.84
CA ALA A 89 -10.52 -5.61 -18.73
C ALA A 89 -9.92 -6.86 -18.07
N HIS A 90 -10.14 -7.07 -16.75
CA HIS A 90 -9.51 -8.14 -15.98
C HIS A 90 -10.52 -9.01 -15.24
N THR A 91 -10.16 -10.26 -15.03
CA THR A 91 -10.96 -11.19 -14.23
C THR A 91 -10.87 -10.82 -12.75
N VAL A 92 -12.02 -10.64 -12.11
CA VAL A 92 -12.11 -10.43 -10.65
C VAL A 92 -12.08 -11.79 -9.96
N LEU A 93 -11.23 -11.92 -8.97
CA LEU A 93 -11.09 -13.08 -8.10
C LEU A 93 -11.45 -12.68 -6.66
N THR A 94 -12.01 -13.64 -5.91
CA THR A 94 -12.39 -13.42 -4.50
C THR A 94 -11.91 -14.55 -3.62
N ALA A 95 -11.63 -14.22 -2.35
CA ALA A 95 -11.31 -15.19 -1.31
C ALA A 95 -12.09 -14.83 -0.04
N ASP A 96 -13.02 -15.69 0.34
CA ASP A 96 -13.87 -15.52 1.51
C ASP A 96 -13.19 -16.00 2.81
N GLY A 97 -13.82 -15.65 3.94
CA GLY A 97 -13.39 -16.16 5.24
C GLY A 97 -12.12 -15.51 5.76
N PHE A 98 -11.89 -14.25 5.44
CA PHE A 98 -10.78 -13.47 5.98
C PHE A 98 -11.15 -12.86 7.34
N TYR A 99 -10.41 -13.23 8.37
CA TYR A 99 -10.42 -12.60 9.69
C TYR A 99 -9.08 -11.95 9.95
N GLY A 100 -9.07 -10.63 9.98
CA GLY A 100 -7.83 -9.87 10.09
C GLY A 100 -7.39 -9.52 11.51
N THR A 101 -6.55 -8.49 11.60
CA THR A 101 -5.86 -8.10 12.83
C THR A 101 -6.79 -7.53 13.89
N HIS A 102 -7.88 -6.86 13.52
CA HIS A 102 -8.88 -6.38 14.48
C HIS A 102 -9.56 -7.55 15.16
N TYR A 103 -9.99 -8.54 14.38
CA TYR A 103 -10.61 -9.74 14.94
C TYR A 103 -9.62 -10.53 15.83
N SER A 104 -8.35 -10.65 15.44
CA SER A 104 -7.36 -11.36 16.25
C SER A 104 -7.16 -10.75 17.64
N LYS A 105 -7.34 -9.43 17.76
CA LYS A 105 -7.22 -8.69 19.02
C LYS A 105 -8.51 -8.71 19.85
N ALA A 106 -9.64 -8.44 19.19
CA ALA A 106 -10.93 -8.26 19.89
C ALA A 106 -11.69 -9.56 20.11
N ARG A 107 -11.54 -10.57 19.20
CA ARG A 107 -12.25 -11.87 19.26
C ARG A 107 -13.76 -11.72 19.42
N THR A 108 -14.35 -10.74 18.73
CA THR A 108 -15.79 -10.45 18.79
C THR A 108 -16.59 -11.67 18.30
N PRO A 109 -17.53 -12.23 19.11
CA PRO A 109 -18.21 -13.48 18.78
C PRO A 109 -19.04 -13.45 17.50
N ASP A 110 -19.65 -12.30 17.22
CA ASP A 110 -20.57 -12.11 16.09
C ASP A 110 -19.89 -11.44 14.87
N ALA A 111 -18.55 -11.42 14.83
CA ALA A 111 -17.84 -10.86 13.69
C ALA A 111 -18.03 -11.72 12.44
N GLU A 112 -18.52 -11.10 11.38
CA GLU A 112 -18.57 -11.72 10.06
C GLU A 112 -17.21 -11.63 9.38
N PRO A 113 -16.78 -12.69 8.67
CA PRO A 113 -15.54 -12.63 7.91
C PRO A 113 -15.61 -11.65 6.75
N ASP A 114 -14.47 -11.12 6.39
CA ASP A 114 -14.28 -10.31 5.20
C ASP A 114 -14.06 -11.18 3.96
N THR A 115 -14.19 -10.55 2.78
CA THR A 115 -13.85 -11.12 1.48
C THR A 115 -12.72 -10.30 0.87
N ILE A 116 -11.62 -10.95 0.51
CA ILE A 116 -10.55 -10.31 -0.28
C ILE A 116 -10.95 -10.38 -1.74
N THR A 117 -10.93 -9.23 -2.41
CA THR A 117 -11.13 -9.10 -3.86
C THR A 117 -9.83 -8.67 -4.52
N TYR A 118 -9.45 -9.27 -5.63
CA TYR A 118 -8.27 -8.94 -6.41
C TYR A 118 -8.47 -9.25 -7.89
N TYR A 119 -7.56 -8.79 -8.76
CA TYR A 119 -7.63 -9.03 -10.19
C TYR A 119 -6.60 -10.06 -10.62
N ASP A 120 -6.98 -10.92 -11.58
CA ASP A 120 -6.05 -11.86 -12.18
C ASP A 120 -5.07 -11.10 -13.09
N LEU A 121 -3.85 -10.89 -12.59
CA LEU A 121 -2.79 -10.16 -13.26
C LEU A 121 -1.59 -11.09 -13.48
N PRO A 122 -1.16 -11.27 -14.74
CA PRO A 122 -0.08 -12.20 -15.08
C PRO A 122 1.34 -11.64 -14.83
N ASN A 123 1.43 -10.45 -14.24
CA ASN A 123 2.69 -9.74 -14.04
C ASN A 123 3.63 -10.49 -13.08
N GLU A 124 4.93 -10.35 -13.34
CA GLU A 124 5.97 -10.98 -12.53
C GLU A 124 6.39 -10.08 -11.35
N LEU A 125 6.63 -10.71 -10.22
CA LEU A 125 7.22 -10.13 -9.02
C LEU A 125 8.56 -10.83 -8.75
N THR A 126 9.64 -10.08 -8.60
CA THR A 126 10.91 -10.59 -8.11
C THR A 126 11.14 -10.09 -6.68
N ILE A 127 11.32 -11.01 -5.75
CA ILE A 127 11.63 -10.73 -4.34
C ILE A 127 13.13 -10.85 -4.16
N TYR A 128 13.77 -9.81 -3.63
CA TYR A 128 15.22 -9.78 -3.46
C TYR A 128 15.64 -9.96 -2.00
N SER A 129 16.64 -10.81 -1.80
CA SER A 129 17.44 -10.76 -0.58
C SER A 129 18.41 -9.59 -0.69
N VAL A 130 18.34 -8.64 0.22
CA VAL A 130 19.19 -7.43 0.19
C VAL A 130 20.42 -7.67 1.05
N SER A 131 21.57 -7.74 0.42
CA SER A 131 22.87 -8.02 1.08
C SER A 131 23.73 -6.76 1.31
N GLY A 132 23.32 -5.62 0.78
CA GLY A 132 24.01 -4.33 0.92
C GLY A 132 23.15 -3.17 0.40
N PRO A 133 23.57 -1.90 0.57
CA PRO A 133 22.83 -0.74 0.13
C PRO A 133 22.56 -0.78 -1.37
N GLY A 134 21.28 -0.78 -1.78
CA GLY A 134 20.88 -0.80 -3.18
C GLY A 134 21.37 -2.01 -3.99
N GLN A 135 21.90 -3.04 -3.34
CA GLN A 135 22.43 -4.24 -3.97
C GLN A 135 21.52 -5.41 -3.67
N PRO A 136 20.49 -5.66 -4.49
CA PRO A 136 19.77 -6.92 -4.40
C PRO A 136 20.75 -8.07 -4.76
N ALA A 137 20.76 -9.09 -3.90
CA ALA A 137 21.34 -10.38 -4.25
C ALA A 137 20.42 -11.10 -5.24
N ASP A 138 20.59 -12.39 -5.42
CA ASP A 138 19.71 -13.18 -6.26
C ASP A 138 18.25 -13.03 -5.83
N GLY A 139 17.36 -12.78 -6.81
CA GLY A 139 15.92 -12.63 -6.59
C GLY A 139 15.17 -13.90 -6.94
N GLU A 140 14.10 -14.16 -6.21
CA GLU A 140 13.13 -15.20 -6.55
C GLU A 140 11.98 -14.57 -7.34
N THR A 141 11.77 -15.02 -8.58
CA THR A 141 10.70 -14.53 -9.44
C THR A 141 9.48 -15.44 -9.32
N THR A 142 8.32 -14.82 -9.12
CA THR A 142 7.01 -15.46 -8.93
C THR A 142 5.91 -14.56 -9.52
N GLY A 143 4.62 -14.92 -9.36
CA GLY A 143 3.49 -14.04 -9.66
C GLY A 143 3.27 -13.02 -8.53
N LEU A 144 2.37 -12.07 -8.76
CA LEU A 144 2.06 -11.01 -7.79
C LEU A 144 1.45 -11.53 -6.49
N TYR A 145 0.82 -12.71 -6.52
CA TYR A 145 -0.01 -13.22 -5.44
C TYR A 145 0.47 -14.58 -4.95
N ASP A 146 0.70 -14.71 -3.66
CA ASP A 146 0.90 -16.00 -2.99
C ASP A 146 -0.46 -16.59 -2.60
N THR A 147 -1.08 -17.31 -3.52
CA THR A 147 -2.41 -17.89 -3.28
C THR A 147 -2.44 -18.93 -2.16
N ALA A 148 -1.30 -19.52 -1.77
CA ALA A 148 -1.22 -20.42 -0.61
C ALA A 148 -1.53 -19.69 0.71
N LYS A 149 -1.37 -18.37 0.77
CA LYS A 149 -1.79 -17.55 1.92
C LYS A 149 -3.30 -17.49 2.10
N LEU A 150 -4.08 -17.78 1.08
CA LEU A 150 -5.54 -17.83 1.20
C LEU A 150 -6.03 -19.00 2.06
N ASP A 151 -5.19 -19.99 2.31
CA ASP A 151 -5.50 -21.16 3.15
C ASP A 151 -5.01 -21.00 4.60
N VAL A 152 -4.36 -19.87 4.93
CA VAL A 152 -3.86 -19.60 6.29
C VAL A 152 -4.60 -18.42 6.92
N TYR A 153 -4.30 -18.12 8.20
CA TYR A 153 -4.97 -17.05 8.93
C TYR A 153 -4.73 -15.67 8.30
N ASP A 154 -3.47 -15.34 8.01
CA ASP A 154 -3.07 -14.06 7.40
C ASP A 154 -3.23 -14.10 5.88
N LYS A 155 -4.50 -14.10 5.43
CA LYS A 155 -4.81 -14.13 4.00
C LYS A 155 -4.36 -12.86 3.26
N TYR A 156 -4.28 -11.70 3.94
CA TYR A 156 -3.84 -10.45 3.30
C TYR A 156 -2.39 -10.51 2.83
N ALA A 157 -1.57 -11.35 3.46
CA ALA A 157 -0.19 -11.59 3.02
C ALA A 157 -0.08 -12.25 1.62
N MET A 158 -1.21 -12.61 0.99
CA MET A 158 -1.22 -13.05 -0.41
C MET A 158 -0.76 -11.95 -1.37
N PHE A 159 -1.02 -10.69 -1.07
CA PHE A 159 -0.56 -9.58 -1.87
C PHE A 159 0.96 -9.42 -1.75
N LEU A 160 1.66 -9.46 -2.89
CA LEU A 160 3.12 -9.30 -3.01
C LEU A 160 3.94 -10.27 -2.12
N HIS A 161 3.37 -11.42 -1.74
CA HIS A 161 3.99 -12.37 -0.80
C HIS A 161 4.31 -11.74 0.56
N GLY A 162 3.48 -10.77 1.01
CA GLY A 162 3.63 -10.06 2.28
C GLY A 162 4.57 -8.86 2.19
N ASN A 163 5.37 -8.66 3.25
CA ASN A 163 6.22 -7.48 3.38
C ASN A 163 7.69 -7.86 3.17
N ASN A 164 8.19 -7.62 1.98
CA ASN A 164 9.58 -7.87 1.60
C ASN A 164 10.41 -6.59 1.69
N GLY A 165 11.72 -6.70 1.93
CA GLY A 165 12.60 -5.54 1.99
C GLY A 165 12.68 -4.79 0.67
N LEU A 166 12.91 -5.52 -0.41
CA LEU A 166 12.91 -5.01 -1.78
C LEU A 166 12.23 -6.02 -2.69
N SER A 167 11.27 -5.54 -3.47
CA SER A 167 10.64 -6.32 -4.53
C SER A 167 10.56 -5.49 -5.80
N ARG A 168 10.61 -6.15 -6.96
CA ARG A 168 10.37 -5.52 -8.27
C ARG A 168 9.22 -6.20 -8.97
N ILE A 169 8.24 -5.41 -9.37
CA ILE A 169 7.13 -5.85 -10.21
C ILE A 169 7.43 -5.42 -11.65
N LYS A 170 7.22 -6.32 -12.60
CA LYS A 170 7.20 -6.01 -14.03
C LYS A 170 5.80 -5.62 -14.43
N GLY A 171 5.64 -4.43 -15.02
CA GLY A 171 4.36 -3.93 -15.48
C GLY A 171 4.30 -3.77 -17.00
N ASP A 172 3.15 -3.33 -17.49
CA ASP A 172 2.82 -3.22 -18.90
C ASP A 172 2.94 -1.78 -19.42
N GLY A 173 3.21 -0.83 -18.52
CA GLY A 173 3.37 0.59 -18.82
C GLY A 173 4.78 0.98 -19.26
N THR A 174 5.18 2.22 -18.93
CA THR A 174 6.50 2.76 -19.27
C THR A 174 7.13 3.44 -18.08
N GLY A 175 8.46 3.55 -18.10
CA GLY A 175 9.20 4.18 -17.01
C GLY A 175 9.27 3.35 -15.74
N ARG A 176 9.79 3.98 -14.68
CA ARG A 176 10.08 3.29 -13.41
C ARG A 176 9.61 4.11 -12.22
N ILE A 177 8.97 3.45 -11.25
CA ILE A 177 8.57 4.06 -9.98
C ILE A 177 9.22 3.34 -8.80
N LEU A 178 9.67 4.11 -7.80
CA LEU A 178 10.04 3.60 -6.49
C LEU A 178 8.90 3.86 -5.51
N VAL A 179 8.40 2.81 -4.86
CA VAL A 179 7.35 2.87 -3.84
C VAL A 179 7.95 2.54 -2.48
N ILE A 180 7.94 3.51 -1.57
CA ILE A 180 8.30 3.31 -0.16
C ILE A 180 7.00 3.14 0.60
N LYS A 181 6.87 2.06 1.37
CA LYS A 181 5.54 1.65 1.82
C LYS A 181 5.49 1.00 3.19
N ASP A 182 4.25 0.98 3.73
CA ASP A 182 3.78 -0.03 4.68
C ASP A 182 2.91 -1.08 3.96
N SER A 183 2.23 -1.95 4.71
CA SER A 183 1.40 -3.02 4.13
C SER A 183 0.16 -2.54 3.37
N TYR A 184 -0.24 -1.27 3.52
CA TYR A 184 -1.35 -0.72 2.73
C TYR A 184 -1.06 -0.73 1.23
N ALA A 185 0.19 -0.52 0.83
CA ALA A 185 0.55 -0.56 -0.58
C ALA A 185 0.53 -1.97 -1.19
N ASN A 186 0.40 -3.04 -0.42
CA ASN A 186 0.43 -4.40 -0.96
C ASN A 186 -0.71 -4.68 -1.95
N CYS A 187 -1.93 -4.24 -1.65
CA CYS A 187 -3.06 -4.35 -2.57
C CYS A 187 -3.18 -3.17 -3.56
N PHE A 188 -2.40 -2.09 -3.37
CA PHE A 188 -2.34 -0.92 -4.25
C PHE A 188 -1.35 -1.11 -5.39
N ALA A 189 -0.14 -1.63 -5.11
CA ALA A 189 0.94 -1.74 -6.09
C ALA A 189 0.59 -2.55 -7.35
N PRO A 190 -0.27 -3.59 -7.30
CA PRO A 190 -0.74 -4.27 -8.51
C PRO A 190 -1.36 -3.35 -9.56
N TYR A 191 -2.05 -2.28 -9.17
CA TYR A 191 -2.64 -1.33 -10.13
C TYR A 191 -1.58 -0.52 -10.90
N LEU A 192 -0.40 -0.29 -10.31
CA LEU A 192 0.70 0.44 -10.94
C LEU A 192 1.24 -0.29 -12.18
N THR A 193 0.98 -1.60 -12.32
CA THR A 193 1.40 -2.39 -13.49
C THR A 193 0.87 -1.83 -14.80
N ALA A 194 -0.29 -1.18 -14.78
CA ALA A 194 -0.85 -0.52 -15.97
C ALA A 194 -0.06 0.71 -16.43
N ASN A 195 0.73 1.33 -15.54
CA ASN A 195 1.36 2.62 -15.78
C ASN A 195 2.88 2.54 -15.95
N TYR A 196 3.54 1.63 -15.25
CA TYR A 196 5.00 1.56 -15.18
C TYR A 196 5.52 0.23 -15.72
N ALA A 197 6.72 0.25 -16.33
CA ALA A 197 7.41 -0.96 -16.78
C ALA A 197 8.10 -1.68 -15.60
N ASP A 198 8.65 -0.90 -14.65
CA ASP A 198 9.28 -1.41 -13.44
C ASP A 198 8.73 -0.66 -12.22
N ILE A 199 8.27 -1.42 -11.22
CA ILE A 199 7.81 -0.89 -9.95
C ILE A 199 8.67 -1.51 -8.84
N ASP A 200 9.59 -0.73 -8.28
CA ASP A 200 10.39 -1.15 -7.14
C ASP A 200 9.64 -0.80 -5.85
N VAL A 201 9.50 -1.77 -4.96
CA VAL A 201 8.74 -1.66 -3.71
C VAL A 201 9.66 -1.89 -2.54
N VAL A 202 9.80 -0.91 -1.65
CA VAL A 202 10.67 -0.95 -0.47
C VAL A 202 9.85 -0.85 0.81
N ASP A 203 10.08 -1.78 1.72
CA ASP A 203 9.51 -1.79 3.07
C ASP A 203 10.64 -1.71 4.09
N PHE A 204 10.77 -0.56 4.76
CA PHE A 204 11.86 -0.31 5.70
C PHE A 204 11.86 -1.19 6.96
N ARG A 205 10.77 -1.93 7.22
CA ARG A 205 10.77 -2.95 8.29
C ARG A 205 11.73 -4.09 7.98
N ASN A 206 11.97 -4.34 6.69
CA ASN A 206 12.80 -5.43 6.16
C ASN A 206 13.96 -4.95 5.27
N TYR A 207 13.96 -3.68 4.85
CA TYR A 207 15.04 -3.04 4.11
C TYR A 207 15.86 -2.16 5.06
N ASN A 208 17.09 -2.57 5.38
CA ASN A 208 17.89 -1.98 6.47
C ASN A 208 18.90 -0.93 5.98
N TYR A 209 18.74 -0.40 4.78
CA TYR A 209 19.65 0.56 4.15
C TYR A 209 18.95 1.86 3.81
N GLY A 210 19.73 2.91 3.50
CA GLY A 210 19.23 4.13 2.88
C GLY A 210 18.88 3.91 1.40
N LEU A 211 18.28 4.90 0.78
CA LEU A 211 17.83 4.82 -0.61
C LEU A 211 18.79 5.44 -1.62
N ASP A 212 19.78 6.19 -1.17
CA ASP A 212 20.70 6.94 -2.02
C ASP A 212 21.33 6.07 -3.11
N LYS A 213 21.84 4.89 -2.73
CA LYS A 213 22.43 3.97 -3.69
C LYS A 213 21.38 3.30 -4.58
N LEU A 214 20.24 2.90 -4.03
CA LEU A 214 19.15 2.33 -4.83
C LEU A 214 18.67 3.33 -5.90
N ILE A 215 18.54 4.60 -5.52
CA ILE A 215 18.15 5.69 -6.43
C ILE A 215 19.25 5.97 -7.46
N ALA A 216 20.51 5.99 -7.05
CA ALA A 216 21.63 6.25 -7.96
C ALA A 216 21.86 5.14 -9.00
N ASP A 217 21.55 3.90 -8.64
CA ASP A 217 21.73 2.72 -9.51
C ASP A 217 20.53 2.50 -10.46
N ASN A 218 19.43 3.25 -10.27
CA ASN A 218 18.21 3.08 -11.06
C ASN A 218 17.63 4.44 -11.44
N ASP A 219 17.26 4.60 -12.70
CA ASP A 219 16.65 5.82 -13.22
C ASP A 219 15.15 5.81 -12.91
N TYR A 220 14.76 6.29 -11.72
CA TYR A 220 13.35 6.41 -11.35
C TYR A 220 12.76 7.71 -11.90
N ASP A 221 11.63 7.60 -12.60
CA ASP A 221 10.84 8.74 -13.05
C ASP A 221 10.05 9.33 -11.89
N GLN A 222 9.68 8.49 -10.92
CA GLN A 222 8.86 8.88 -9.78
C GLN A 222 9.22 8.13 -8.50
N LEU A 223 8.96 8.80 -7.37
CA LEU A 223 9.00 8.22 -6.04
C LEU A 223 7.66 8.45 -5.36
N LEU A 224 7.05 7.39 -4.88
CA LEU A 224 5.82 7.40 -4.10
C LEU A 224 6.10 6.92 -2.68
N VAL A 225 5.78 7.73 -1.67
CA VAL A 225 5.71 7.29 -0.28
C VAL A 225 4.24 7.05 0.04
N LEU A 226 3.87 5.79 0.31
CA LEU A 226 2.52 5.36 0.65
C LEU A 226 2.49 4.64 1.98
N TYR A 227 1.87 5.26 2.96
CA TYR A 227 1.68 4.73 4.31
C TYR A 227 0.24 4.90 4.78
N SER A 228 -0.20 4.01 5.67
CA SER A 228 -1.34 4.30 6.53
C SER A 228 -0.95 5.32 7.60
N PHE A 229 -1.90 6.12 8.07
CA PHE A 229 -1.66 7.05 9.17
C PHE A 229 -1.16 6.34 10.43
N ASP A 230 -1.75 5.20 10.74
CA ASP A 230 -1.39 4.42 11.94
C ASP A 230 0.05 3.90 11.91
N SER A 231 0.51 3.42 10.76
CA SER A 231 1.91 3.01 10.60
C SER A 231 2.84 4.23 10.61
N PHE A 232 2.50 5.27 9.85
CA PHE A 232 3.34 6.47 9.71
C PHE A 232 3.68 7.11 11.06
N LYS A 233 2.68 7.30 11.95
CA LYS A 233 2.87 7.92 13.27
C LYS A 233 3.77 7.13 14.20
N SER A 234 3.97 5.85 13.94
CA SER A 234 4.70 4.92 14.83
C SER A 234 5.89 4.23 14.15
N ASP A 235 6.13 4.48 12.86
CA ASP A 235 7.22 3.85 12.11
C ASP A 235 8.59 4.37 12.57
N PRO A 236 9.45 3.51 13.17
CA PRO A 236 10.76 3.93 13.63
C PRO A 236 11.83 3.87 12.51
N TYR A 237 11.46 3.55 11.27
CA TYR A 237 12.40 3.26 10.19
C TYR A 237 12.33 4.25 9.02
N LEU A 238 11.25 5.04 8.91
CA LEU A 238 11.03 5.93 7.77
C LEU A 238 12.15 6.98 7.58
N TYR A 239 12.90 7.30 8.66
CA TYR A 239 14.07 8.19 8.58
C TYR A 239 15.13 7.67 7.59
N ARG A 240 15.16 6.36 7.31
CA ARG A 240 16.08 5.75 6.33
C ARG A 240 15.87 6.26 4.91
N ALA A 241 14.71 6.81 4.61
CA ALA A 241 14.46 7.44 3.31
C ALA A 241 15.40 8.62 3.04
N GLY A 242 15.87 9.31 4.09
CA GLY A 242 16.83 10.42 3.97
C GLY A 242 18.24 10.08 4.48
N ALA A 243 18.50 8.84 4.88
CA ALA A 243 19.81 8.42 5.36
C ALA A 243 20.68 7.96 4.19
N ALA A 244 21.98 8.32 4.24
CA ALA A 244 22.96 7.74 3.35
C ALA A 244 23.08 6.22 3.61
N GLY A 245 23.17 5.44 2.54
CA GLY A 245 23.28 3.99 2.57
C GLY A 245 24.66 3.46 2.95
#